data_61a41df010b9f0589fb73c5326464c94
#
_entry.id   61a41df010b9f0589fb73c5326464c94
#
_cell.length_a   1.000
_cell.length_b   1.000
_cell.length_c   1.000
_cell.angle_alpha   90.00
_cell.angle_beta   90.00
_cell.angle_gamma   90.00
#
_symmetry.space_group_name_H-M   'P 1'
#
loop_
_entity.id
_entity.type
_entity.pdbx_description
1 polymer ?
#
loop_
_entity_poly.entity_id
_entity_poly.type
_entity_poly.pdbx_seq_one_letter_code
_entity_poly.pdbx_strand_id
1 'polypeptide(L)'
;MRLTAYYDLDLRDTDSFGFLGRHVFTGVFSDQSREIHEQSDGYGIVSGGEIERILEANRNRGYTTASYDRGARNYRFLGDKIGGIPSSGTVATRTTANTPRIQQNTAVLYDSTATPIYEGHTGAYREVSAPLILDTVNNASIDRQEIESLAISAQSYLLNDNIVATYGWRKDKAENWRDDSPDYTSEAIALPETLGFGPVPDNSITGDVFTWGVVGHLPEEWRPAGIGLSAHYGVSENFVPSPGRITILNEMHPDPAGETTEYGFSIDLPEQNFYVRFNWFDTVSSAQTDNSMGNGSIPNYERLWYNGVRSSLQEKLPRDSTVPPEVYETWDAKDPRLWPNNIGWETLYTVPPLGMREVHWTPVDPGPGAGTAVSVSDKRNPNMVGVSDFSSEGMEVEGVWNPTENWTLMFNVAQQKATKTNVLKSWVKYFDIREPQWLKMGDLLSRPNTFQSDNPMTIFRQTRGTQWSRLLKQTLREGALLSEVREWRFNMATAYHFSQDSMLAGWAVGGGYRWQDDVGVGFANAILANDPRLPVGLDEIAVADVTQPLFGPSEENMDLWIRHSRKILNDKVDWRIQLNVRNVLNNDDLIITAMDGDGLPSRIRIMNPMNFRLTSTFNF
;
A
#
# COMPACT_ATOMS: atom_id res chain seq x y z
N MET A 1 -10.07 26.93 7.39
CA MET A 1 -11.06 27.95 6.94
C MET A 1 -11.62 27.54 5.59
N ARG A 2 -12.93 27.87 5.28
CA ARG A 2 -13.47 27.67 3.92
C ARG A 2 -14.38 28.83 3.58
N LEU A 3 -14.19 29.41 2.39
CA LEU A 3 -15.04 30.42 1.81
C LEU A 3 -15.57 29.92 0.47
N THR A 4 -16.88 30.03 0.27
CA THR A 4 -17.52 29.65 -1.00
C THR A 4 -18.34 30.81 -1.49
N ALA A 5 -18.20 31.14 -2.75
CA ALA A 5 -19.00 32.13 -3.45
C ALA A 5 -19.59 31.49 -4.70
N TYR A 6 -20.81 31.83 -5.04
CA TYR A 6 -21.42 31.42 -6.30
C TYR A 6 -22.11 32.59 -6.96
N TYR A 7 -22.18 32.55 -8.27
CA TYR A 7 -22.90 33.52 -9.09
C TYR A 7 -23.72 32.76 -10.14
N ASP A 8 -24.99 33.09 -10.23
CA ASP A 8 -25.94 32.50 -11.16
C ASP A 8 -26.29 33.57 -12.22
N LEU A 9 -25.90 33.32 -13.46
CA LEU A 9 -26.16 34.18 -14.60
C LEU A 9 -27.16 33.51 -15.53
N ASP A 10 -28.40 33.93 -15.48
CA ASP A 10 -29.46 33.45 -16.35
C ASP A 10 -29.70 34.45 -17.50
N LEU A 11 -29.42 34.01 -18.72
CA LEU A 11 -29.59 34.81 -19.94
C LEU A 11 -30.79 34.37 -20.77
N ARG A 12 -31.53 33.36 -20.35
CA ARG A 12 -32.64 32.76 -21.12
C ARG A 12 -33.73 33.74 -21.48
N ASP A 13 -33.97 34.71 -20.62
CA ASP A 13 -35.02 35.74 -20.84
C ASP A 13 -34.54 36.95 -21.62
N THR A 14 -33.31 36.92 -22.19
CA THR A 14 -32.75 38.03 -22.96
C THR A 14 -32.98 37.83 -24.47
N ASP A 15 -33.57 38.80 -25.13
CA ASP A 15 -33.92 38.74 -26.58
C ASP A 15 -32.73 38.44 -27.49
N SER A 16 -31.52 38.89 -27.14
CA SER A 16 -30.32 38.78 -27.98
C SER A 16 -29.39 37.63 -27.57
N PHE A 17 -29.42 37.14 -26.34
CA PHE A 17 -28.48 36.18 -25.76
C PHE A 17 -29.14 34.95 -25.13
N GLY A 18 -30.44 34.78 -25.26
CA GLY A 18 -31.21 33.66 -24.68
C GLY A 18 -30.64 32.28 -25.07
N PHE A 19 -30.04 32.15 -26.26
CA PHE A 19 -29.38 30.92 -26.70
C PHE A 19 -28.14 30.52 -25.87
N LEU A 20 -27.54 31.47 -25.14
CA LEU A 20 -26.43 31.21 -24.23
C LEU A 20 -26.87 30.51 -22.94
N GLY A 21 -28.20 30.57 -22.63
CA GLY A 21 -28.76 29.81 -21.53
C GLY A 21 -28.41 30.35 -20.14
N ARG A 22 -28.15 29.45 -19.21
CA ARG A 22 -27.85 29.74 -17.81
C ARG A 22 -26.45 29.27 -17.44
N HIS A 23 -25.72 30.06 -16.66
CA HIS A 23 -24.38 29.74 -16.20
C HIS A 23 -24.27 29.89 -14.69
N VAL A 24 -23.77 28.88 -14.03
CA VAL A 24 -23.49 28.90 -12.60
C VAL A 24 -21.99 28.86 -12.39
N PHE A 25 -21.44 29.91 -11.81
CA PHE A 25 -20.04 30.01 -11.44
C PHE A 25 -19.87 29.80 -9.95
N THR A 26 -18.89 28.97 -9.56
CA THR A 26 -18.60 28.73 -8.15
C THR A 26 -17.11 28.93 -7.92
N GLY A 27 -16.77 29.72 -6.88
CA GLY A 27 -15.41 29.89 -6.39
C GLY A 27 -15.32 29.35 -4.97
N VAL A 28 -14.25 28.63 -4.69
CA VAL A 28 -13.97 28.07 -3.36
C VAL A 28 -12.53 28.40 -2.99
N PHE A 29 -12.35 28.96 -1.81
CA PHE A 29 -11.05 29.05 -1.14
C PHE A 29 -11.13 28.22 0.13
N SER A 30 -10.14 27.39 0.37
CA SER A 30 -10.02 26.65 1.63
C SER A 30 -8.58 26.60 2.11
N ASP A 31 -8.44 26.68 3.42
CA ASP A 31 -7.20 26.52 4.14
C ASP A 31 -7.45 25.51 5.26
N GLN A 32 -6.65 24.43 5.25
CA GLN A 32 -6.77 23.29 6.15
C GLN A 32 -5.41 22.98 6.75
N SER A 33 -5.39 22.74 8.05
CA SER A 33 -4.21 22.24 8.76
C SER A 33 -4.55 20.93 9.45
N ARG A 34 -3.65 19.97 9.36
CA ARG A 34 -3.72 18.68 10.05
C ARG A 34 -2.40 18.43 10.74
N GLU A 35 -2.47 18.06 12.01
CA GLU A 35 -1.32 17.66 12.80
C GLU A 35 -1.51 16.23 13.29
N ILE A 36 -0.47 15.42 13.17
CA ILE A 36 -0.45 14.01 13.56
C ILE A 36 0.72 13.81 14.51
N HIS A 37 0.43 13.25 15.65
CA HIS A 37 1.42 12.78 16.61
C HIS A 37 1.39 11.26 16.59
N GLU A 38 2.51 10.65 16.26
CA GLU A 38 2.69 9.21 16.29
C GLU A 38 3.66 8.85 17.40
N GLN A 39 3.31 7.85 18.17
CA GLN A 39 4.16 7.30 19.22
C GLN A 39 4.14 5.78 19.11
N SER A 40 5.31 5.18 19.12
CA SER A 40 5.48 3.74 19.15
C SER A 40 5.95 3.31 20.52
N ASP A 41 5.09 2.58 21.21
CA ASP A 41 5.39 2.07 22.54
C ASP A 41 5.84 0.61 22.47
N GLY A 42 6.81 0.25 23.29
CA GLY A 42 7.28 -1.12 23.46
C GLY A 42 6.78 -1.72 24.76
N TYR A 43 6.47 -3.01 24.73
CA TYR A 43 6.28 -3.77 25.96
C TYR A 43 7.63 -4.26 26.45
N GLY A 44 8.03 -3.78 27.63
CA GLY A 44 9.19 -4.27 28.34
C GLY A 44 8.86 -5.53 29.15
N ILE A 45 9.83 -6.41 29.29
CA ILE A 45 9.76 -7.55 30.19
C ILE A 45 10.30 -7.10 31.56
N VAL A 46 9.51 -7.31 32.61
CA VAL A 46 10.01 -7.05 33.96
C VAL A 46 11.09 -8.06 34.28
N SER A 47 12.30 -7.56 34.57
CA SER A 47 13.42 -8.40 34.98
C SER A 47 13.14 -9.05 36.34
N GLY A 48 13.61 -10.30 36.49
CA GLY A 48 13.53 -11.05 37.76
C GLY A 48 13.61 -12.55 37.54
N GLY A 49 14.15 -13.25 38.50
CA GLY A 49 14.19 -14.71 38.53
C GLY A 49 14.82 -15.39 37.34
N GLU A 50 14.04 -16.19 36.60
CA GLU A 50 14.51 -16.95 35.44
C GLU A 50 14.92 -16.08 34.27
N ILE A 51 14.25 -14.95 34.07
CA ILE A 51 14.57 -14.00 33.00
C ILE A 51 15.98 -13.46 33.21
N GLU A 52 16.28 -12.94 34.40
CA GLU A 52 17.59 -12.38 34.71
C GLU A 52 18.70 -13.43 34.52
N ARG A 53 18.45 -14.66 34.94
CA ARG A 53 19.40 -15.77 34.72
C ARG A 53 19.70 -16.00 33.24
N ILE A 54 18.66 -15.97 32.37
CA ILE A 54 18.82 -16.16 30.92
C ILE A 54 19.58 -14.99 30.32
N LEU A 55 19.23 -13.77 30.68
CA LEU A 55 19.89 -12.56 30.19
C LEU A 55 21.36 -12.48 30.61
N GLU A 56 21.66 -12.82 31.86
CA GLU A 56 23.04 -12.89 32.35
C GLU A 56 23.85 -13.98 31.65
N ALA A 57 23.27 -15.16 31.45
CA ALA A 57 23.91 -16.25 30.73
C ALA A 57 24.19 -15.87 29.26
N ASN A 58 23.29 -15.14 28.62
CA ASN A 58 23.49 -14.65 27.27
C ASN A 58 24.62 -13.60 27.21
N ARG A 59 24.63 -12.65 28.14
CA ARG A 59 25.71 -11.65 28.26
C ARG A 59 27.08 -12.30 28.45
N ASN A 60 27.17 -13.28 29.32
CA ASN A 60 28.42 -14.00 29.61
C ASN A 60 28.92 -14.80 28.39
N ARG A 61 28.10 -15.08 27.39
CA ARG A 61 28.46 -15.73 26.13
C ARG A 61 28.65 -14.74 24.97
N GLY A 62 28.67 -13.43 25.23
CA GLY A 62 28.93 -12.40 24.23
C GLY A 62 27.72 -12.05 23.34
N TYR A 63 26.51 -12.52 23.68
CA TYR A 63 25.31 -12.05 23.02
C TYR A 63 24.96 -10.67 23.55
N THR A 64 25.06 -9.66 22.70
CA THR A 64 24.74 -8.29 23.08
C THR A 64 23.24 -8.09 23.22
N THR A 65 22.88 -7.37 24.25
CA THR A 65 21.54 -7.23 24.82
C THR A 65 20.47 -6.64 23.89
N ALA A 66 20.84 -5.81 22.94
CA ALA A 66 19.87 -5.02 22.17
C ALA A 66 18.91 -5.82 21.27
N SER A 67 19.32 -7.00 20.81
CA SER A 67 18.53 -7.81 19.86
C SER A 67 17.76 -8.97 20.53
N TYR A 68 18.15 -9.37 21.74
CA TYR A 68 17.64 -10.59 22.38
C TYR A 68 16.91 -10.34 23.69
N ASP A 69 17.09 -9.17 24.30
CA ASP A 69 16.68 -8.94 25.68
C ASP A 69 15.31 -8.27 25.84
N ARG A 70 14.70 -7.71 24.78
CA ARG A 70 13.49 -6.90 24.93
C ARG A 70 12.32 -7.27 24.01
N GLY A 71 12.44 -8.32 23.24
CA GLY A 71 11.40 -8.73 22.31
C GLY A 71 10.45 -9.77 22.91
N ALA A 72 9.37 -9.36 23.50
CA ALA A 72 8.26 -10.26 23.76
C ALA A 72 7.62 -10.62 22.41
N ARG A 73 7.77 -11.87 21.98
CA ARG A 73 7.10 -12.36 20.77
C ARG A 73 6.08 -13.41 21.16
N ASN A 74 4.81 -13.09 20.97
CA ASN A 74 3.73 -14.06 21.08
C ASN A 74 3.50 -14.69 19.71
N TYR A 75 3.91 -15.93 19.55
CA TYR A 75 3.52 -16.75 18.41
C TYR A 75 2.31 -17.58 18.80
N ARG A 76 1.25 -17.47 18.02
CA ARG A 76 0.06 -18.28 18.22
C ARG A 76 -0.25 -19.01 16.93
N PHE A 77 -0.20 -20.32 16.98
CA PHE A 77 -0.68 -21.16 15.91
C PHE A 77 -2.20 -21.34 16.09
N LEU A 78 -2.96 -20.83 15.12
CA LEU A 78 -4.42 -20.89 15.15
C LEU A 78 -5.00 -22.26 14.74
N GLY A 79 -4.17 -23.24 14.51
CA GLY A 79 -4.59 -24.60 14.14
C GLY A 79 -3.65 -25.26 13.13
N ASP A 80 -4.12 -26.36 12.54
CA ASP A 80 -3.42 -27.09 11.51
C ASP A 80 -3.27 -26.27 10.22
N LYS A 81 -2.44 -26.77 9.28
CA LYS A 81 -2.24 -26.13 7.97
C LYS A 81 -3.58 -25.76 7.32
N ILE A 82 -3.70 -24.51 6.88
CA ILE A 82 -4.93 -23.97 6.27
C ILE A 82 -5.24 -24.66 4.94
N GLY A 83 -4.22 -25.14 4.22
CA GLY A 83 -4.40 -25.95 3.02
C GLY A 83 -5.17 -27.24 3.34
N GLY A 84 -6.37 -27.37 2.78
CA GLY A 84 -7.26 -28.52 3.03
C GLY A 84 -8.39 -28.26 4.02
N ILE A 85 -8.55 -27.04 4.53
CA ILE A 85 -9.74 -26.65 5.29
C ILE A 85 -10.86 -26.31 4.30
N PRO A 86 -11.99 -27.03 4.32
CA PRO A 86 -13.01 -26.93 3.27
C PRO A 86 -13.87 -25.66 3.35
N SER A 87 -13.98 -25.05 4.53
CA SER A 87 -14.86 -23.89 4.70
C SER A 87 -14.41 -22.93 5.80
N SER A 88 -14.88 -21.68 5.76
CA SER A 88 -14.63 -20.67 6.78
C SER A 88 -15.24 -21.02 8.14
N GLY A 89 -16.35 -21.74 8.16
CA GLY A 89 -16.99 -22.23 9.38
C GLY A 89 -16.09 -23.13 10.20
N THR A 90 -15.30 -23.99 9.55
CA THR A 90 -14.31 -24.85 10.21
C THR A 90 -13.18 -24.02 10.85
N VAL A 91 -12.69 -22.98 10.17
CA VAL A 91 -11.67 -22.07 10.70
C VAL A 91 -12.25 -21.20 11.82
N ALA A 92 -13.45 -20.64 11.63
CA ALA A 92 -14.11 -19.80 12.62
C ALA A 92 -14.37 -20.54 13.94
N THR A 93 -14.76 -21.80 13.89
CA THR A 93 -15.00 -22.63 15.09
C THR A 93 -13.71 -22.81 15.89
N ARG A 94 -12.57 -22.94 15.23
CA ARG A 94 -11.27 -23.06 15.89
C ARG A 94 -10.75 -21.72 16.46
N THR A 95 -11.11 -20.59 15.84
CA THR A 95 -10.68 -19.26 16.28
C THR A 95 -11.57 -18.68 17.36
N THR A 96 -12.87 -18.96 17.35
CA THR A 96 -13.83 -18.38 18.32
C THR A 96 -13.92 -19.15 19.63
N ALA A 97 -13.80 -20.46 19.61
CA ALA A 97 -13.97 -21.28 20.82
C ALA A 97 -12.78 -21.22 21.77
N ASN A 98 -11.59 -20.90 21.29
CA ASN A 98 -10.36 -20.91 22.07
C ASN A 98 -9.43 -19.75 21.73
N THR A 99 -9.95 -18.52 21.62
CA THR A 99 -9.06 -17.38 21.75
C THR A 99 -8.70 -17.23 23.23
N PRO A 100 -7.63 -17.86 23.76
CA PRO A 100 -7.17 -17.42 25.06
C PRO A 100 -6.87 -15.95 24.82
N ARG A 101 -7.41 -15.08 25.64
CA ARG A 101 -6.87 -13.74 25.80
C ARG A 101 -5.37 -13.92 25.85
N ILE A 102 -4.61 -13.06 25.12
CA ILE A 102 -3.16 -12.97 25.26
C ILE A 102 -2.90 -13.14 26.75
N GLN A 103 -2.29 -14.27 27.12
CA GLN A 103 -1.85 -14.41 28.50
C GLN A 103 -0.74 -13.37 28.64
N GLN A 104 -1.07 -12.28 29.29
CA GLN A 104 -0.22 -11.08 29.41
C GLN A 104 1.12 -11.34 30.11
N ASN A 105 1.45 -12.61 30.40
CA ASN A 105 2.49 -12.98 31.33
C ASN A 105 3.52 -13.99 30.78
N THR A 106 3.58 -14.19 29.46
CA THR A 106 4.59 -15.08 28.88
C THR A 106 5.41 -14.35 27.82
N ALA A 107 6.73 -14.43 27.93
CA ALA A 107 7.68 -13.96 26.94
C ALA A 107 8.47 -15.15 26.38
N VAL A 108 8.87 -15.07 25.11
CA VAL A 108 9.75 -16.05 24.50
C VAL A 108 11.15 -15.45 24.43
N LEU A 109 12.07 -16.00 25.20
CA LEU A 109 13.45 -15.56 25.27
C LEU A 109 14.38 -16.60 24.66
N TYR A 110 15.45 -16.14 24.03
CA TYR A 110 16.55 -17.00 23.63
C TYR A 110 17.40 -17.33 24.86
N ASP A 111 17.50 -18.62 25.19
CA ASP A 111 18.36 -19.14 26.26
C ASP A 111 19.55 -19.85 25.64
N SER A 112 20.70 -19.19 25.68
CA SER A 112 21.97 -19.72 25.15
C SER A 112 22.49 -20.94 25.89
N THR A 113 21.93 -21.24 27.08
CA THR A 113 22.31 -22.41 27.90
C THR A 113 21.36 -23.58 27.72
N ALA A 114 20.21 -23.38 27.06
CA ALA A 114 19.26 -24.43 26.81
C ALA A 114 19.78 -25.45 25.79
N THR A 115 19.34 -26.69 25.93
CA THR A 115 19.65 -27.74 24.95
C THR A 115 18.98 -27.38 23.62
N PRO A 116 19.72 -27.26 22.51
CA PRO A 116 19.15 -26.92 21.22
C PRO A 116 18.20 -28.02 20.71
N ILE A 117 17.12 -27.59 20.05
CA ILE A 117 16.15 -28.50 19.42
C ILE A 117 16.72 -29.10 18.13
N TYR A 118 17.69 -28.42 17.51
CA TYR A 118 18.34 -28.84 16.27
C TYR A 118 19.85 -28.97 16.48
N GLU A 119 20.46 -30.01 15.89
CA GLU A 119 21.92 -30.19 15.88
C GLU A 119 22.64 -28.97 15.28
N GLY A 120 23.69 -28.52 15.92
CA GLY A 120 24.51 -27.39 15.48
C GLY A 120 24.10 -26.02 16.03
N HIS A 121 23.04 -25.91 16.82
CA HIS A 121 22.65 -24.66 17.47
C HIS A 121 23.13 -24.60 18.92
N THR A 122 23.42 -23.39 19.43
CA THR A 122 24.00 -23.18 20.77
C THR A 122 23.00 -22.80 21.85
N GLY A 123 21.70 -22.90 21.59
CA GLY A 123 20.66 -22.56 22.53
C GLY A 123 19.26 -22.81 21.96
N ALA A 124 18.25 -22.50 22.71
CA ALA A 124 16.85 -22.65 22.30
C ALA A 124 16.01 -21.46 22.79
N TYR A 125 14.92 -21.19 22.08
CA TYR A 125 13.92 -20.26 22.56
C TYR A 125 13.07 -20.94 23.63
N ARG A 126 12.90 -20.28 24.75
CA ARG A 126 12.08 -20.74 25.87
C ARG A 126 10.97 -19.77 26.16
N GLU A 127 9.81 -20.32 26.46
CA GLU A 127 8.69 -19.56 26.99
C GLU A 127 8.89 -19.34 28.49
N VAL A 128 8.90 -18.09 28.93
CA VAL A 128 9.13 -17.69 30.31
C VAL A 128 7.93 -16.89 30.76
N SER A 129 7.39 -17.22 31.92
CA SER A 129 6.33 -16.42 32.55
C SER A 129 6.92 -15.10 33.07
N ALA A 130 6.46 -13.99 32.51
CA ALA A 130 6.88 -12.65 32.91
C ALA A 130 5.73 -11.65 32.74
N PRO A 131 5.51 -10.75 33.70
CA PRO A 131 4.62 -9.65 33.48
C PRO A 131 5.20 -8.74 32.39
N LEU A 132 4.35 -8.39 31.42
CA LEU A 132 4.66 -7.37 30.42
C LEU A 132 4.15 -6.05 30.94
N ILE A 133 5.00 -5.05 30.98
CA ILE A 133 4.60 -3.67 31.24
C ILE A 133 4.79 -2.85 29.97
N LEU A 134 3.89 -1.90 29.76
CA LEU A 134 4.11 -0.86 28.77
C LEU A 134 5.16 0.08 29.36
N ASP A 135 6.38 -0.01 28.88
CA ASP A 135 7.51 0.53 29.64
C ASP A 135 8.30 1.60 28.87
N THR A 136 8.26 1.59 27.56
CA THR A 136 9.16 2.48 26.83
C THR A 136 8.54 3.03 25.55
N VAL A 137 8.66 4.32 25.37
CA VAL A 137 8.47 4.95 24.05
C VAL A 137 9.70 4.62 23.21
N ASN A 138 9.51 3.79 22.19
CA ASN A 138 10.62 3.37 21.32
C ASN A 138 10.92 4.39 20.22
N ASN A 139 9.90 5.12 19.80
CA ASN A 139 10.01 6.15 18.78
C ASN A 139 8.81 7.11 18.88
N ALA A 140 9.01 8.33 18.45
CA ALA A 140 7.94 9.31 18.29
C ALA A 140 8.19 10.16 17.06
N SER A 141 7.13 10.67 16.47
CA SER A 141 7.20 11.64 15.37
C SER A 141 6.01 12.59 15.42
N ILE A 142 6.21 13.77 14.89
CA ILE A 142 5.16 14.75 14.66
C ILE A 142 5.17 15.15 13.18
N ASP A 143 3.98 15.20 12.59
CA ASP A 143 3.77 15.65 11.21
C ASP A 143 2.71 16.74 11.20
N ARG A 144 2.98 17.84 10.50
CA ARG A 144 1.99 18.88 10.20
C ARG A 144 1.89 19.04 8.70
N GLN A 145 0.66 19.06 8.19
CA GLN A 145 0.35 19.36 6.81
C GLN A 145 -0.62 20.53 6.74
N GLU A 146 -0.29 21.54 5.97
CA GLU A 146 -1.15 22.67 5.64
C GLU A 146 -1.45 22.64 4.15
N ILE A 147 -2.73 22.77 3.79
CA ILE A 147 -3.19 22.76 2.40
C ILE A 147 -4.05 23.98 2.15
N GLU A 148 -3.58 24.84 1.27
CA GLU A 148 -4.31 25.99 0.74
C GLU A 148 -4.83 25.62 -0.65
N SER A 149 -6.14 25.78 -0.87
CA SER A 149 -6.80 25.42 -2.12
C SER A 149 -7.61 26.59 -2.66
N LEU A 150 -7.47 26.84 -3.95
CA LEU A 150 -8.31 27.74 -4.72
C LEU A 150 -8.95 26.96 -5.87
N ALA A 151 -10.29 26.94 -5.94
CA ALA A 151 -11.00 26.29 -7.01
C ALA A 151 -12.03 27.22 -7.66
N ILE A 152 -12.17 27.10 -8.97
CA ILE A 152 -13.19 27.78 -9.77
C ILE A 152 -13.88 26.73 -10.63
N SER A 153 -15.19 26.73 -10.65
CA SER A 153 -15.97 25.90 -11.57
C SER A 153 -17.06 26.71 -12.26
N ALA A 154 -17.39 26.29 -13.46
CA ALA A 154 -18.48 26.81 -14.25
C ALA A 154 -19.35 25.66 -14.76
N GLN A 155 -20.66 25.78 -14.60
CA GLN A 155 -21.63 24.88 -15.20
C GLN A 155 -22.57 25.69 -16.09
N SER A 156 -22.65 25.32 -17.35
CA SER A 156 -23.38 26.03 -18.39
C SER A 156 -24.49 25.16 -18.94
N TYR A 157 -25.71 25.67 -18.92
CA TYR A 157 -26.92 25.05 -19.46
C TYR A 157 -27.27 25.78 -20.75
N LEU A 158 -27.08 25.12 -21.88
CA LEU A 158 -27.17 25.70 -23.21
C LEU A 158 -28.32 25.06 -24.00
N LEU A 159 -28.81 25.76 -25.02
CA LEU A 159 -29.82 25.26 -25.94
C LEU A 159 -31.07 24.69 -25.22
N ASN A 160 -31.68 25.47 -24.36
CA ASN A 160 -32.82 25.05 -23.54
C ASN A 160 -32.50 23.83 -22.65
N ASP A 161 -31.33 23.86 -22.02
CA ASP A 161 -30.81 22.82 -21.12
C ASP A 161 -30.50 21.46 -21.80
N ASN A 162 -30.56 21.40 -23.14
CA ASN A 162 -30.23 20.18 -23.87
C ASN A 162 -28.73 19.91 -23.93
N ILE A 163 -27.89 20.88 -23.67
CA ILE A 163 -26.45 20.71 -23.50
C ILE A 163 -26.05 21.27 -22.16
N VAL A 164 -25.44 20.45 -21.33
CA VAL A 164 -24.86 20.84 -20.04
C VAL A 164 -23.34 20.66 -20.13
N ALA A 165 -22.60 21.75 -20.00
CA ALA A 165 -21.15 21.71 -19.97
C ALA A 165 -20.65 22.11 -18.59
N THR A 166 -19.69 21.36 -18.05
CA THR A 166 -19.05 21.64 -16.76
C THR A 166 -17.55 21.83 -16.99
N TYR A 167 -16.97 22.81 -16.34
CA TYR A 167 -15.53 23.04 -16.31
C TYR A 167 -15.12 23.36 -14.87
N GLY A 168 -14.01 22.81 -14.43
CA GLY A 168 -13.42 23.06 -13.12
C GLY A 168 -11.91 23.19 -13.21
N TRP A 169 -11.38 24.11 -12.44
CA TRP A 169 -9.95 24.24 -12.19
C TRP A 169 -9.71 24.40 -10.70
N ARG A 170 -8.70 23.70 -10.19
CA ARG A 170 -8.29 23.82 -8.81
C ARG A 170 -6.76 23.90 -8.73
N LYS A 171 -6.29 24.77 -7.87
CA LYS A 171 -4.89 24.89 -7.50
C LYS A 171 -4.74 24.65 -6.01
N ASP A 172 -3.87 23.70 -5.66
CA ASP A 172 -3.53 23.40 -4.27
C ASP A 172 -2.06 23.72 -4.02
N LYS A 173 -1.79 24.29 -2.85
CA LYS A 173 -0.46 24.39 -2.28
C LYS A 173 -0.45 23.58 -0.99
N ALA A 174 0.43 22.60 -0.91
CA ALA A 174 0.61 21.80 0.29
C ALA A 174 2.01 22.03 0.88
N GLU A 175 2.07 22.25 2.17
CA GLU A 175 3.29 22.44 2.95
C GLU A 175 3.33 21.41 4.06
N ASN A 176 4.49 20.80 4.27
CA ASN A 176 4.69 19.77 5.27
C ASN A 176 5.85 20.11 6.19
N TRP A 177 5.64 19.85 7.47
CA TRP A 177 6.67 19.83 8.50
C TRP A 177 6.68 18.45 9.12
N ARG A 178 7.86 17.91 9.36
CA ARG A 178 8.03 16.62 10.03
C ARG A 178 9.23 16.67 10.97
N ASP A 179 9.05 16.14 12.16
CA ASP A 179 10.14 15.80 13.04
C ASP A 179 9.94 14.36 13.54
N ASP A 180 10.90 13.51 13.19
CA ASP A 180 10.94 12.09 13.55
C ASP A 180 12.24 11.72 14.30
N SER A 181 12.87 12.74 14.90
CA SER A 181 14.17 12.62 15.56
C SER A 181 14.07 13.05 17.03
N PRO A 182 13.26 12.36 17.86
CA PRO A 182 13.19 12.68 19.28
C PRO A 182 14.55 12.45 19.95
N ASP A 183 14.84 13.23 20.97
CA ASP A 183 15.95 12.92 21.86
C ASP A 183 15.68 11.61 22.60
N TYR A 184 16.75 10.99 23.09
CA TYR A 184 16.66 9.73 23.81
C TYR A 184 17.35 9.84 25.16
N THR A 185 16.76 9.18 26.16
CA THR A 185 17.44 8.98 27.46
C THR A 185 18.65 8.06 27.30
N SER A 186 19.48 7.98 28.33
CA SER A 186 20.61 7.01 28.38
C SER A 186 20.14 5.55 28.27
N GLU A 187 18.87 5.27 28.51
CA GLU A 187 18.23 3.96 28.42
C GLU A 187 17.56 3.72 27.06
N ALA A 188 17.80 4.61 26.08
CA ALA A 188 17.21 4.57 24.74
C ALA A 188 15.67 4.68 24.72
N ILE A 189 15.09 5.44 25.65
CA ILE A 189 13.68 5.82 25.67
C ILE A 189 13.55 7.13 24.91
N ALA A 190 12.68 7.17 23.91
CA ALA A 190 12.41 8.40 23.16
C ALA A 190 11.65 9.42 24.02
N LEU A 191 11.97 10.67 23.83
CA LEU A 191 11.37 11.82 24.53
C LEU A 191 10.49 12.63 23.56
N PRO A 192 9.19 12.30 23.41
CA PRO A 192 8.31 12.96 22.45
C PRO A 192 8.21 14.48 22.64
N GLU A 193 8.42 14.97 23.86
CA GLU A 193 8.39 16.39 24.22
C GLU A 193 9.54 17.20 23.61
N THR A 194 10.55 16.54 23.06
CA THR A 194 11.68 17.21 22.39
C THR A 194 11.43 17.47 20.92
N LEU A 195 10.36 16.86 20.38
CA LEU A 195 9.97 17.07 18.98
C LEU A 195 9.40 18.48 18.79
N GLY A 196 9.74 19.11 17.67
CA GLY A 196 9.26 20.43 17.33
C GLY A 196 9.34 20.75 15.85
N PHE A 197 8.39 21.51 15.34
CA PHE A 197 8.41 21.94 13.93
C PHE A 197 9.41 23.08 13.72
N GLY A 198 10.16 22.98 12.63
CA GLY A 198 11.00 24.07 12.17
C GLY A 198 10.19 25.31 11.73
N PRO A 199 10.85 26.48 11.61
CA PRO A 199 10.18 27.74 11.23
C PRO A 199 9.75 27.78 9.76
N VAL A 200 10.25 26.87 8.93
CA VAL A 200 9.93 26.74 7.50
C VAL A 200 9.47 25.31 7.21
N PRO A 201 8.61 25.10 6.23
CA PRO A 201 8.22 23.74 5.85
C PRO A 201 9.43 22.95 5.33
N ASP A 202 9.49 21.68 5.66
CA ASP A 202 10.50 20.78 5.11
C ASP A 202 10.30 20.58 3.62
N ASN A 203 9.04 20.62 3.18
CA ASN A 203 8.65 20.48 1.79
C ASN A 203 7.44 21.35 1.47
N SER A 204 7.43 21.88 0.25
CA SER A 204 6.29 22.62 -0.30
C SER A 204 6.06 22.19 -1.74
N ILE A 205 4.81 21.96 -2.10
CA ILE A 205 4.42 21.56 -3.44
C ILE A 205 3.17 22.31 -3.87
N THR A 206 3.07 22.60 -5.17
CA THR A 206 1.91 23.24 -5.77
C THR A 206 1.51 22.44 -7.01
N GLY A 207 0.22 22.12 -7.12
CA GLY A 207 -0.34 21.42 -8.27
C GLY A 207 -1.64 22.06 -8.74
N ASP A 208 -1.90 21.91 -10.02
CA ASP A 208 -3.13 22.32 -10.68
C ASP A 208 -3.84 21.10 -11.24
N VAL A 209 -5.18 21.07 -11.16
CA VAL A 209 -6.01 20.03 -11.75
C VAL A 209 -7.15 20.65 -12.54
N PHE A 210 -7.50 19.97 -13.62
CA PHE A 210 -8.58 20.35 -14.52
C PHE A 210 -9.63 19.25 -14.58
N THR A 211 -10.89 19.65 -14.68
CA THR A 211 -12.01 18.77 -14.90
C THR A 211 -12.95 19.41 -15.87
N TRP A 212 -13.37 18.68 -16.88
CA TRP A 212 -14.41 19.14 -17.78
C TRP A 212 -15.27 18.01 -18.27
N GLY A 213 -16.48 18.33 -18.62
CA GLY A 213 -17.41 17.35 -19.18
C GLY A 213 -18.57 18.01 -19.88
N VAL A 214 -19.17 17.26 -20.76
CA VAL A 214 -20.37 17.68 -21.50
C VAL A 214 -21.40 16.56 -21.49
N VAL A 215 -22.66 16.94 -21.28
CA VAL A 215 -23.80 16.04 -21.40
C VAL A 215 -24.76 16.64 -22.43
N GLY A 216 -25.11 15.86 -23.42
CA GLY A 216 -26.14 16.21 -24.41
C GLY A 216 -27.40 15.41 -24.17
N HIS A 217 -28.54 16.06 -24.09
CA HIS A 217 -29.86 15.47 -23.98
C HIS A 217 -30.60 15.58 -25.29
N LEU A 218 -31.30 14.51 -25.70
CA LEU A 218 -32.20 14.58 -26.83
C LEU A 218 -33.33 15.56 -26.52
N PRO A 219 -33.55 16.64 -27.32
CA PRO A 219 -34.63 17.58 -27.13
C PRO A 219 -36.01 16.89 -27.03
N GLU A 220 -36.86 17.40 -26.20
CA GLU A 220 -38.16 16.79 -25.90
C GLU A 220 -39.01 16.59 -27.16
N GLU A 221 -38.94 17.53 -28.08
CA GLU A 221 -39.70 17.48 -29.36
C GLU A 221 -39.20 16.36 -30.30
N TRP A 222 -37.99 15.84 -30.07
CA TRP A 222 -37.38 14.79 -30.88
C TRP A 222 -37.45 13.42 -30.23
N ARG A 223 -38.00 13.29 -29.02
CA ARG A 223 -38.05 12.03 -28.28
C ARG A 223 -39.06 11.07 -28.89
N PRO A 224 -38.65 9.95 -29.48
CA PRO A 224 -39.58 8.95 -30.00
C PRO A 224 -40.31 8.29 -28.84
N ALA A 225 -41.65 8.30 -28.85
CA ALA A 225 -42.50 7.71 -27.81
C ALA A 225 -42.13 8.18 -26.37
N GLY A 226 -41.68 9.43 -26.22
CA GLY A 226 -41.29 9.99 -24.92
C GLY A 226 -39.94 9.46 -24.38
N ILE A 227 -39.22 8.67 -25.12
CA ILE A 227 -37.91 8.08 -24.68
C ILE A 227 -36.88 9.18 -24.52
N GLY A 228 -36.38 9.35 -23.30
CA GLY A 228 -35.24 10.22 -22.99
C GLY A 228 -33.93 9.54 -23.38
N LEU A 229 -33.09 10.26 -24.11
CA LEU A 229 -31.73 9.82 -24.45
C LEU A 229 -30.74 10.91 -24.05
N SER A 230 -29.65 10.51 -23.42
CA SER A 230 -28.54 11.43 -23.14
C SER A 230 -27.21 10.75 -23.45
N ALA A 231 -26.23 11.53 -23.83
CA ALA A 231 -24.85 11.07 -23.97
C ALA A 231 -23.92 12.01 -23.19
N HIS A 232 -22.86 11.46 -22.62
CA HIS A 232 -21.90 12.25 -21.87
C HIS A 232 -20.47 11.88 -22.28
N TYR A 233 -19.59 12.85 -22.12
CA TYR A 233 -18.14 12.68 -22.19
C TYR A 233 -17.49 13.59 -21.15
N GLY A 234 -16.48 13.09 -20.43
CA GLY A 234 -15.80 13.86 -19.40
C GLY A 234 -14.36 13.43 -19.23
N VAL A 235 -13.54 14.38 -18.78
CA VAL A 235 -12.17 14.14 -18.35
C VAL A 235 -12.00 14.81 -16.98
N SER A 236 -11.49 14.07 -16.03
CA SER A 236 -11.21 14.56 -14.69
C SER A 236 -9.79 14.22 -14.28
N GLU A 237 -9.11 15.22 -13.72
CA GLU A 237 -7.80 15.06 -13.12
C GLU A 237 -7.88 15.20 -11.61
N ASN A 238 -6.99 14.52 -10.92
CA ASN A 238 -6.74 14.73 -9.51
C ASN A 238 -5.26 14.52 -9.19
N PHE A 239 -4.80 15.04 -8.07
CA PHE A 239 -3.49 14.70 -7.53
C PHE A 239 -3.54 14.64 -6.01
N VAL A 240 -2.57 13.94 -5.43
CA VAL A 240 -2.37 13.87 -3.98
C VAL A 240 -1.05 14.55 -3.66
N PRO A 241 -1.05 15.73 -3.03
CA PRO A 241 0.18 16.37 -2.62
C PRO A 241 1.01 15.42 -1.75
N SER A 242 2.19 15.06 -2.22
CA SER A 242 3.10 14.13 -1.55
C SER A 242 4.51 14.70 -1.56
N PRO A 243 4.72 15.81 -0.84
CA PRO A 243 5.97 16.53 -0.88
C PRO A 243 7.14 15.68 -0.37
N GLY A 244 8.32 15.96 -0.91
CA GLY A 244 9.58 15.39 -0.48
C GLY A 244 9.87 13.96 -0.95
N ARG A 245 9.00 13.31 -1.73
CA ARG A 245 9.32 11.99 -2.30
C ARG A 245 10.46 12.12 -3.31
N ILE A 246 11.49 11.34 -3.11
CA ILE A 246 12.65 11.33 -3.99
C ILE A 246 12.93 9.95 -4.55
N THR A 247 13.51 9.95 -5.74
CA THR A 247 14.02 8.74 -6.39
C THR A 247 15.29 8.26 -5.69
N ILE A 248 15.69 7.03 -6.00
CA ILE A 248 17.03 6.51 -5.65
C ILE A 248 18.16 7.38 -6.21
N LEU A 249 17.90 8.19 -7.23
CA LEU A 249 18.86 9.10 -7.84
C LEU A 249 18.86 10.51 -7.18
N ASN A 250 18.14 10.66 -6.07
CA ASN A 250 17.95 11.94 -5.37
C ASN A 250 17.26 13.02 -6.23
N GLU A 251 16.48 12.59 -7.21
CA GLU A 251 15.62 13.45 -8.03
C GLU A 251 14.23 13.49 -7.39
N MET A 252 13.53 14.60 -7.44
CA MET A 252 12.15 14.68 -6.95
C MET A 252 11.23 13.80 -7.82
N HIS A 253 10.36 13.01 -7.18
CA HIS A 253 9.25 12.38 -7.88
C HIS A 253 8.14 13.39 -8.16
N PRO A 254 7.43 13.24 -9.29
CA PRO A 254 6.15 13.92 -9.45
C PRO A 254 5.16 13.45 -8.39
N ASP A 255 4.15 14.26 -8.11
CA ASP A 255 3.06 13.86 -7.23
C ASP A 255 2.26 12.69 -7.81
N PRO A 256 1.68 11.84 -6.97
CA PRO A 256 0.67 10.92 -7.40
C PRO A 256 -0.50 11.67 -8.04
N ALA A 257 -0.75 11.40 -9.30
CA ALA A 257 -1.83 12.01 -10.05
C ALA A 257 -2.74 10.94 -10.65
N GLY A 258 -3.99 11.31 -10.86
CA GLY A 258 -4.97 10.49 -11.54
C GLY A 258 -5.63 11.26 -12.67
N GLU A 259 -5.83 10.62 -13.79
CA GLU A 259 -6.64 11.12 -14.90
C GLU A 259 -7.67 10.05 -15.25
N THR A 260 -8.93 10.46 -15.34
CA THR A 260 -10.03 9.59 -15.75
C THR A 260 -10.72 10.21 -16.94
N THR A 261 -10.82 9.45 -18.02
CA THR A 261 -11.70 9.73 -19.16
C THR A 261 -12.91 8.83 -19.07
N GLU A 262 -14.10 9.41 -19.14
CA GLU A 262 -15.35 8.67 -19.15
C GLU A 262 -16.28 9.13 -20.26
N TYR A 263 -17.02 8.18 -20.82
CA TYR A 263 -18.05 8.46 -21.82
C TYR A 263 -19.16 7.41 -21.76
N GLY A 264 -20.33 7.82 -22.15
CA GLY A 264 -21.45 6.90 -22.13
C GLY A 264 -22.76 7.53 -22.57
N PHE A 265 -23.82 6.76 -22.34
CA PHE A 265 -25.16 7.22 -22.62
C PHE A 265 -26.17 6.68 -21.61
N SER A 266 -27.31 7.33 -21.52
CA SER A 266 -28.43 6.86 -20.70
C SER A 266 -29.74 6.86 -21.49
N ILE A 267 -30.60 5.93 -21.11
CA ILE A 267 -31.95 5.75 -21.66
C ILE A 267 -32.94 5.90 -20.50
N ASP A 268 -33.91 6.77 -20.68
CA ASP A 268 -35.04 6.97 -19.76
C ASP A 268 -36.32 6.58 -20.47
N LEU A 269 -37.08 5.63 -19.91
CA LEU A 269 -38.34 5.14 -20.39
C LEU A 269 -39.45 5.51 -19.37
N PRO A 270 -39.99 6.75 -19.39
CA PRO A 270 -40.87 7.24 -18.35
C PRO A 270 -42.15 6.40 -18.21
N GLU A 271 -42.74 5.93 -19.31
CA GLU A 271 -43.96 5.09 -19.28
C GLU A 271 -43.74 3.75 -18.59
N GLN A 272 -42.51 3.22 -18.63
CA GLN A 272 -42.11 1.96 -18.00
C GLN A 272 -41.44 2.18 -16.64
N ASN A 273 -41.30 3.42 -16.20
CA ASN A 273 -40.57 3.81 -15.00
C ASN A 273 -39.17 3.15 -14.93
N PHE A 274 -38.49 3.13 -16.07
CA PHE A 274 -37.19 2.47 -16.23
C PHE A 274 -36.13 3.46 -16.70
N TYR A 275 -35.02 3.48 -15.98
CA TYR A 275 -33.82 4.25 -16.32
C TYR A 275 -32.62 3.31 -16.37
N VAL A 276 -31.75 3.44 -17.38
CA VAL A 276 -30.48 2.73 -17.48
C VAL A 276 -29.40 3.66 -18.02
N ARG A 277 -28.22 3.56 -17.43
CA ARG A 277 -27.00 4.27 -17.85
C ARG A 277 -25.91 3.26 -18.18
N PHE A 278 -25.19 3.53 -19.26
CA PHE A 278 -23.98 2.83 -19.70
C PHE A 278 -22.81 3.81 -19.62
N ASN A 279 -21.76 3.43 -18.98
CA ASN A 279 -20.57 4.24 -18.81
C ASN A 279 -19.32 3.41 -19.10
N TRP A 280 -18.42 3.92 -19.88
CA TRP A 280 -17.06 3.39 -20.08
C TRP A 280 -16.07 4.37 -19.49
N PHE A 281 -15.03 3.84 -18.90
CA PHE A 281 -13.98 4.65 -18.27
C PHE A 281 -12.59 4.08 -18.57
N ASP A 282 -11.63 5.00 -18.61
CA ASP A 282 -10.19 4.73 -18.59
C ASP A 282 -9.55 5.66 -17.55
N THR A 283 -8.87 5.06 -16.59
CA THR A 283 -8.22 5.78 -15.48
C THR A 283 -6.74 5.40 -15.43
N VAL A 284 -5.88 6.39 -15.41
CA VAL A 284 -4.46 6.24 -15.16
C VAL A 284 -4.11 6.91 -13.84
N SER A 285 -3.51 6.15 -12.93
CA SER A 285 -2.94 6.66 -11.68
C SER A 285 -1.43 6.63 -11.78
N SER A 286 -0.81 7.79 -11.97
CA SER A 286 0.63 7.93 -12.18
C SER A 286 1.39 8.16 -10.89
N ALA A 287 2.67 7.83 -10.89
CA ALA A 287 3.63 8.08 -9.81
C ALA A 287 3.19 7.59 -8.43
N GLN A 288 2.42 6.49 -8.37
CA GLN A 288 2.00 5.89 -7.11
C GLN A 288 3.19 5.27 -6.38
N THR A 289 3.26 5.42 -5.05
CA THR A 289 4.35 4.87 -4.25
C THR A 289 4.37 3.34 -4.33
N ASP A 290 5.52 2.79 -4.69
CA ASP A 290 5.78 1.36 -4.83
C ASP A 290 6.94 0.95 -3.93
N ASN A 291 6.62 0.37 -2.80
CA ASN A 291 7.59 -0.05 -1.78
C ASN A 291 8.13 -1.48 -2.00
N SER A 292 7.89 -2.08 -3.17
CA SER A 292 8.28 -3.47 -3.44
C SER A 292 9.80 -3.69 -3.39
N MET A 293 10.60 -2.64 -3.61
CA MET A 293 12.06 -2.73 -3.45
C MET A 293 12.54 -2.44 -2.01
N GLY A 294 11.74 -1.76 -1.21
CA GLY A 294 12.03 -1.40 0.19
C GLY A 294 13.11 -0.33 0.34
N ASN A 295 12.87 0.64 1.21
CA ASN A 295 13.79 1.77 1.44
C ASN A 295 15.13 1.35 2.06
N GLY A 296 15.18 0.21 2.77
CA GLY A 296 16.37 -0.31 3.43
C GLY A 296 17.33 -1.09 2.51
N SER A 297 16.96 -1.29 1.25
CA SER A 297 17.72 -2.17 0.37
C SER A 297 18.99 -1.54 -0.16
N ILE A 298 18.96 -0.28 -0.58
CA ILE A 298 20.07 0.39 -1.26
C ILE A 298 21.34 0.53 -0.41
N PRO A 299 21.23 0.99 0.85
CA PRO A 299 22.41 1.05 1.70
C PRO A 299 23.09 -0.31 1.83
N ASN A 300 22.30 -1.37 1.87
CA ASN A 300 22.85 -2.72 1.98
C ASN A 300 23.60 -3.15 0.71
N TYR A 301 23.17 -2.70 -0.48
CA TYR A 301 23.87 -3.04 -1.73
C TYR A 301 25.23 -2.42 -1.80
N GLU A 302 25.27 -1.12 -1.65
CA GLU A 302 26.53 -0.39 -1.71
C GLU A 302 27.45 -0.82 -0.55
N ARG A 303 26.89 -1.10 0.63
CA ARG A 303 27.64 -1.62 1.77
C ARG A 303 28.19 -3.03 1.51
N LEU A 304 27.43 -3.91 0.88
CA LEU A 304 27.89 -5.25 0.52
C LEU A 304 29.06 -5.20 -0.49
N TRP A 305 28.93 -4.34 -1.50
CA TRP A 305 30.05 -4.09 -2.44
C TRP A 305 31.26 -3.59 -1.71
N TYR A 306 31.12 -2.59 -0.88
CA TYR A 306 32.18 -2.02 -0.11
C TYR A 306 32.83 -3.05 0.81
N ASN A 307 32.07 -3.78 1.61
CA ASN A 307 32.56 -4.79 2.53
C ASN A 307 33.25 -5.95 1.79
N GLY A 308 32.68 -6.36 0.66
CA GLY A 308 33.27 -7.41 -0.15
C GLY A 308 34.60 -7.03 -0.78
N VAL A 309 34.70 -5.82 -1.31
CA VAL A 309 35.95 -5.28 -1.83
C VAL A 309 37.01 -5.16 -0.72
N ARG A 310 36.61 -4.63 0.43
CA ARG A 310 37.47 -4.53 1.60
C ARG A 310 38.00 -5.89 2.04
N SER A 311 37.16 -6.90 2.19
CA SER A 311 37.56 -8.26 2.57
C SER A 311 38.55 -8.85 1.55
N SER A 312 38.26 -8.67 0.27
CA SER A 312 39.14 -9.14 -0.81
C SER A 312 40.50 -8.43 -0.84
N LEU A 313 40.55 -7.18 -0.45
CA LEU A 313 41.80 -6.42 -0.33
C LEU A 313 42.59 -6.83 0.91
N GLN A 314 41.94 -7.08 2.03
CA GLN A 314 42.55 -7.57 3.26
C GLN A 314 43.18 -8.95 3.09
N GLU A 315 42.59 -9.82 2.26
CA GLU A 315 43.20 -11.11 1.92
C GLU A 315 44.44 -11.00 1.03
N LYS A 316 44.53 -9.96 0.20
CA LYS A 316 45.69 -9.74 -0.67
C LYS A 316 46.94 -9.28 0.06
N LEU A 317 46.75 -8.67 1.22
CA LEU A 317 47.85 -8.26 2.05
C LEU A 317 48.16 -9.41 3.00
N PRO A 318 49.26 -10.09 2.82
CA PRO A 318 49.61 -11.14 3.73
C PRO A 318 49.63 -10.56 5.14
N ARG A 319 49.03 -11.28 6.07
CA ARG A 319 49.22 -11.06 7.51
C ARG A 319 50.67 -11.36 7.88
N ASP A 320 51.56 -10.91 7.01
CA ASP A 320 52.97 -11.10 7.20
C ASP A 320 53.43 -10.18 8.32
N SER A 321 53.88 -10.77 9.41
CA SER A 321 54.41 -10.08 10.57
C SER A 321 55.64 -9.21 10.25
N THR A 322 56.05 -9.16 9.00
CA THR A 322 57.16 -8.36 8.50
C THR A 322 56.75 -6.99 7.95
N VAL A 323 55.43 -6.73 7.78
CA VAL A 323 54.95 -5.41 7.38
C VAL A 323 54.79 -4.53 8.62
N PRO A 324 55.48 -3.40 8.73
CA PRO A 324 55.41 -2.55 9.91
C PRO A 324 53.99 -2.07 10.17
N PRO A 325 53.57 -1.96 11.44
CA PRO A 325 52.26 -1.44 11.80
C PRO A 325 51.91 -0.08 11.16
N GLU A 326 52.90 0.75 10.94
CA GLU A 326 52.78 2.08 10.32
C GLU A 326 52.26 2.01 8.88
N VAL A 327 52.43 0.91 8.17
CA VAL A 327 51.86 0.69 6.83
C VAL A 327 50.36 0.39 6.91
N TYR A 328 49.90 -0.19 8.01
CA TYR A 328 48.48 -0.42 8.25
C TYR A 328 47.80 0.81 8.83
N GLU A 329 48.51 1.64 9.60
CA GLU A 329 47.99 2.87 10.18
C GLU A 329 47.77 4.00 9.16
N THR A 330 48.49 3.95 8.03
CA THR A 330 48.37 4.93 6.94
C THR A 330 47.47 4.48 5.80
N TRP A 331 46.72 3.43 5.99
CA TRP A 331 45.81 2.94 4.97
C TRP A 331 44.66 3.93 4.71
N ASP A 332 44.91 4.80 3.75
CA ASP A 332 43.86 5.56 3.12
C ASP A 332 43.15 4.63 2.11
N ALA A 333 41.90 4.36 2.30
CA ALA A 333 41.10 3.63 1.32
C ALA A 333 41.04 4.34 -0.05
N LYS A 334 41.52 5.57 -0.12
CA LYS A 334 41.75 6.31 -1.36
C LYS A 334 43.06 5.93 -2.05
N ASP A 335 43.93 5.07 -1.40
CA ASP A 335 45.16 4.66 -2.00
C ASP A 335 44.89 3.90 -3.31
N PRO A 336 45.29 4.45 -4.48
CA PRO A 336 45.01 3.84 -5.79
C PRO A 336 45.65 2.46 -5.95
N ARG A 337 46.63 2.10 -5.13
CA ARG A 337 47.28 0.77 -5.13
C ARG A 337 46.33 -0.34 -4.65
N LEU A 338 45.28 0.03 -3.92
CA LEU A 338 44.31 -0.91 -3.38
C LEU A 338 43.23 -1.30 -4.39
N TRP A 339 43.10 -0.53 -5.46
CA TRP A 339 42.05 -0.70 -6.43
C TRP A 339 42.54 -1.30 -7.73
N PRO A 340 41.93 -2.33 -8.27
CA PRO A 340 42.31 -2.90 -9.55
C PRO A 340 42.13 -1.86 -10.67
N ASN A 341 43.04 -1.94 -11.65
CA ASN A 341 43.00 -1.13 -12.88
C ASN A 341 43.08 0.39 -12.68
N ASN A 342 43.73 0.87 -11.63
CA ASN A 342 43.81 2.30 -11.30
C ASN A 342 42.45 2.99 -11.13
N ILE A 343 41.41 2.24 -10.82
CA ILE A 343 40.11 2.81 -10.51
C ILE A 343 40.15 3.28 -9.06
N GLY A 344 40.23 4.57 -8.85
CA GLY A 344 40.22 5.14 -7.52
C GLY A 344 38.82 4.95 -6.87
N TRP A 345 38.80 4.92 -5.54
CA TRP A 345 37.58 4.95 -4.73
C TRP A 345 36.56 5.97 -5.25
N GLU A 346 37.02 7.16 -5.61
CA GLU A 346 36.18 8.24 -6.12
C GLU A 346 35.41 7.83 -7.38
N THR A 347 36.02 7.05 -8.28
CA THR A 347 35.34 6.61 -9.50
C THR A 347 34.17 5.67 -9.22
N LEU A 348 34.26 4.86 -8.18
CA LEU A 348 33.15 3.94 -7.83
C LEU A 348 32.01 4.63 -7.07
N TYR A 349 32.35 5.68 -6.33
CA TYR A 349 31.40 6.33 -5.42
C TYR A 349 31.06 7.77 -5.79
N THR A 350 31.73 8.38 -6.79
CA THR A 350 31.42 9.74 -7.28
C THR A 350 30.42 9.78 -8.43
N VAL A 351 30.09 8.62 -9.02
CA VAL A 351 29.03 8.58 -10.04
C VAL A 351 27.67 8.70 -9.34
N PRO A 352 26.79 9.62 -9.78
CA PRO A 352 25.50 9.87 -9.14
C PRO A 352 24.74 8.58 -8.83
N PRO A 353 24.05 8.54 -7.73
CA PRO A 353 23.64 9.66 -6.87
C PRO A 353 24.32 9.62 -5.50
N LEU A 354 25.29 10.49 -5.32
CA LEU A 354 26.03 10.56 -4.05
C LEU A 354 25.32 11.33 -2.93
N GLY A 355 24.25 12.02 -3.21
CA GLY A 355 23.49 12.78 -2.21
C GLY A 355 22.92 11.93 -1.06
N MET A 356 23.01 10.59 -1.14
CA MET A 356 22.42 9.67 -0.16
C MET A 356 23.44 9.04 0.79
N ARG A 357 24.74 9.30 0.63
CA ARG A 357 25.77 8.73 1.49
C ARG A 357 26.85 9.72 1.82
N GLU A 358 27.05 9.93 3.10
CA GLU A 358 28.31 10.43 3.61
C GLU A 358 29.16 9.21 3.99
N VAL A 359 30.24 9.01 3.27
CA VAL A 359 31.25 8.04 3.64
C VAL A 359 32.12 8.69 4.72
N HIS A 360 31.83 8.39 5.97
CA HIS A 360 32.69 8.79 7.08
C HIS A 360 33.78 7.73 7.26
N TRP A 361 34.98 8.12 6.96
CA TRP A 361 36.17 7.37 7.30
C TRP A 361 36.47 7.60 8.77
N THR A 362 35.89 6.82 9.65
CA THR A 362 36.32 6.79 11.05
C THR A 362 37.37 5.69 11.20
N PRO A 363 38.59 6.01 11.57
CA PRO A 363 39.52 5.00 12.05
C PRO A 363 38.86 4.38 13.29
N VAL A 364 38.42 3.16 13.19
CA VAL A 364 38.10 2.38 14.38
C VAL A 364 39.45 1.89 14.90
N ASP A 365 39.79 2.22 16.14
CA ASP A 365 40.98 1.73 16.81
C ASP A 365 40.99 0.20 16.72
N PRO A 366 41.86 -0.38 15.91
CA PRO A 366 41.81 -1.79 15.71
C PRO A 366 42.67 -2.43 16.77
N GLY A 367 42.26 -2.66 17.91
CA GLY A 367 43.06 -3.38 18.88
C GLY A 367 44.09 -4.32 18.21
N PRO A 368 45.17 -4.78 18.84
CA PRO A 368 46.28 -5.46 18.19
C PRO A 368 45.79 -6.62 17.29
N GLY A 369 45.99 -6.49 15.99
CA GLY A 369 45.71 -7.51 14.98
C GLY A 369 44.45 -7.31 14.11
N ALA A 370 43.72 -6.21 14.24
CA ALA A 370 42.61 -5.88 13.36
C ALA A 370 42.96 -4.68 12.45
N GLY A 371 42.70 -4.78 11.15
CA GLY A 371 42.90 -3.66 10.22
C GLY A 371 41.86 -2.55 10.44
N THR A 372 42.19 -1.32 10.05
CA THR A 372 41.33 -0.13 10.15
C THR A 372 39.94 -0.41 9.63
N ALA A 373 38.94 -0.31 10.48
CA ALA A 373 37.57 -0.41 10.06
C ALA A 373 37.09 0.94 9.49
N VAL A 374 36.47 0.92 8.35
CA VAL A 374 35.83 2.08 7.77
C VAL A 374 34.33 1.92 8.02
N SER A 375 33.73 2.88 8.67
CA SER A 375 32.26 2.90 8.77
C SER A 375 31.70 3.73 7.62
N VAL A 376 30.75 3.16 6.92
CA VAL A 376 29.92 3.88 5.96
C VAL A 376 28.63 4.22 6.71
N SER A 377 28.43 5.49 7.05
CA SER A 377 27.15 5.93 7.59
C SER A 377 26.20 6.25 6.44
N ASP A 378 25.06 5.63 6.49
CA ASP A 378 23.97 5.92 5.56
C ASP A 378 23.18 7.12 6.09
N LYS A 379 23.27 8.27 5.44
CA LYS A 379 22.19 9.24 5.52
C LYS A 379 21.03 8.72 4.67
N ARG A 380 20.18 7.93 5.28
CA ARG A 380 18.92 7.55 4.64
C ARG A 380 18.09 8.79 4.51
N ASN A 381 17.71 9.17 3.28
CA ASN A 381 16.59 10.04 3.14
C ASN A 381 15.32 9.18 3.36
N PRO A 382 14.55 9.38 4.43
CA PRO A 382 13.37 8.59 4.72
C PRO A 382 12.31 8.69 3.62
N ASN A 383 12.40 9.73 2.79
CA ASN A 383 11.44 10.02 1.73
C ASN A 383 11.77 9.36 0.39
N MET A 384 12.85 8.55 0.34
CA MET A 384 13.19 7.80 -0.87
C MET A 384 12.20 6.66 -1.09
N VAL A 385 11.53 6.69 -2.24
CA VAL A 385 10.54 5.70 -2.63
C VAL A 385 10.73 5.24 -4.08
N GLY A 386 10.23 4.06 -4.41
CA GLY A 386 9.96 3.69 -5.78
C GLY A 386 8.58 4.17 -6.20
N VAL A 387 8.35 4.29 -7.48
CA VAL A 387 7.02 4.58 -8.04
C VAL A 387 6.71 3.67 -9.20
N SER A 388 5.42 3.41 -9.37
CA SER A 388 4.83 2.72 -10.52
C SER A 388 3.51 3.39 -10.88
N ASP A 389 3.05 3.18 -12.09
CA ASP A 389 1.74 3.65 -12.53
C ASP A 389 0.74 2.49 -12.51
N PHE A 390 -0.53 2.83 -12.41
CA PHE A 390 -1.64 1.88 -12.53
C PHE A 390 -2.63 2.38 -13.56
N SER A 391 -3.07 1.48 -14.43
CA SER A 391 -4.12 1.76 -15.40
C SER A 391 -5.33 0.89 -15.09
N SER A 392 -6.51 1.45 -15.20
CA SER A 392 -7.78 0.76 -15.01
C SER A 392 -8.76 1.18 -16.08
N GLU A 393 -9.27 0.22 -16.83
CA GLU A 393 -10.29 0.42 -17.85
C GLU A 393 -11.50 -0.47 -17.59
N GLY A 394 -12.67 -0.04 -18.01
CA GLY A 394 -13.86 -0.85 -17.82
C GLY A 394 -15.14 -0.20 -18.30
N MET A 395 -16.24 -0.88 -17.97
CA MET A 395 -17.58 -0.38 -18.18
C MET A 395 -18.49 -0.63 -16.98
N GLU A 396 -19.47 0.23 -16.84
CA GLU A 396 -20.51 0.13 -15.82
C GLU A 396 -21.89 0.29 -16.46
N VAL A 397 -22.80 -0.57 -16.06
CA VAL A 397 -24.21 -0.46 -16.40
C VAL A 397 -25.00 -0.39 -15.11
N GLU A 398 -25.73 0.68 -14.93
CA GLU A 398 -26.59 0.87 -13.76
C GLU A 398 -28.02 1.17 -14.17
N GLY A 399 -28.97 0.67 -13.41
CA GLY A 399 -30.36 0.92 -13.73
C GLY A 399 -31.27 0.89 -12.53
N VAL A 400 -32.37 1.60 -12.69
CA VAL A 400 -33.49 1.63 -11.74
C VAL A 400 -34.77 1.34 -12.51
N TRP A 401 -35.55 0.42 -11.98
CA TRP A 401 -36.83 0.05 -12.52
C TRP A 401 -37.91 0.02 -11.44
N ASN A 402 -38.98 0.73 -11.66
CA ASN A 402 -40.17 0.73 -10.80
C ASN A 402 -41.35 0.09 -11.57
N PRO A 403 -41.44 -1.26 -11.65
CA PRO A 403 -42.51 -1.94 -12.41
C PRO A 403 -43.91 -1.55 -11.97
N THR A 404 -44.04 -1.19 -10.71
CA THR A 404 -45.26 -0.65 -10.11
C THR A 404 -44.89 0.45 -9.12
N GLU A 405 -45.87 1.24 -8.68
CA GLU A 405 -45.68 2.27 -7.65
C GLU A 405 -45.12 1.71 -6.32
N ASN A 406 -45.30 0.43 -6.09
CA ASN A 406 -44.93 -0.23 -4.86
C ASN A 406 -43.66 -1.07 -4.94
N TRP A 407 -43.06 -1.21 -6.13
CA TRP A 407 -41.91 -2.07 -6.36
C TRP A 407 -40.75 -1.32 -7.01
N THR A 408 -39.64 -1.29 -6.33
CA THR A 408 -38.36 -0.74 -6.85
C THR A 408 -37.34 -1.85 -7.00
N LEU A 409 -36.65 -1.85 -8.13
CA LEU A 409 -35.50 -2.70 -8.44
C LEU A 409 -34.36 -1.82 -8.92
N MET A 410 -33.18 -2.00 -8.34
CA MET A 410 -31.94 -1.35 -8.74
C MET A 410 -30.91 -2.42 -9.09
N PHE A 411 -30.14 -2.19 -10.13
CA PHE A 411 -29.04 -3.09 -10.47
C PHE A 411 -27.83 -2.31 -10.97
N ASN A 412 -26.67 -2.92 -10.78
CA ASN A 412 -25.39 -2.46 -11.31
C ASN A 412 -24.57 -3.66 -11.78
N VAL A 413 -24.02 -3.55 -12.98
CA VAL A 413 -23.03 -4.48 -13.54
C VAL A 413 -21.78 -3.68 -13.84
N ALA A 414 -20.65 -4.12 -13.35
CA ALA A 414 -19.36 -3.49 -13.64
C ALA A 414 -18.37 -4.53 -14.16
N GLN A 415 -17.61 -4.13 -15.17
CA GLN A 415 -16.45 -4.84 -15.67
C GLN A 415 -15.24 -3.93 -15.55
N GLN A 416 -14.16 -4.43 -14.95
CA GLN A 416 -12.95 -3.66 -14.71
C GLN A 416 -11.72 -4.51 -14.90
N LYS A 417 -10.74 -3.97 -15.62
CA LYS A 417 -9.38 -4.51 -15.69
C LYS A 417 -8.42 -3.47 -15.15
N ALA A 418 -7.51 -3.89 -14.27
CA ALA A 418 -6.48 -3.00 -13.76
C ALA A 418 -5.11 -3.65 -13.89
N THR A 419 -4.14 -2.88 -14.36
CA THR A 419 -2.78 -3.32 -14.63
C THR A 419 -1.77 -2.37 -14.03
N LYS A 420 -0.57 -2.90 -13.77
CA LYS A 420 0.57 -2.13 -13.28
C LYS A 420 1.49 -1.80 -14.44
N THR A 421 1.87 -0.53 -14.57
CA THR A 421 2.73 -0.04 -15.66
C THR A 421 3.83 0.87 -15.13
N ASN A 422 4.82 1.19 -15.96
CA ASN A 422 5.94 2.06 -15.58
C ASN A 422 6.66 1.61 -14.30
N VAL A 423 6.83 0.29 -14.14
CA VAL A 423 7.27 -0.34 -12.89
C VAL A 423 8.69 0.07 -12.54
N LEU A 424 8.86 0.82 -11.44
CA LEU A 424 10.13 1.12 -10.79
C LEU A 424 11.23 1.67 -11.73
N LYS A 425 10.88 2.49 -12.71
CA LYS A 425 11.82 3.00 -13.74
C LYS A 425 13.07 3.67 -13.15
N SER A 426 12.94 4.40 -12.04
CA SER A 426 14.08 5.04 -11.38
C SER A 426 15.10 4.02 -10.85
N TRP A 427 14.62 2.87 -10.39
CA TRP A 427 15.46 1.78 -9.94
C TRP A 427 16.20 1.09 -11.10
N VAL A 428 15.52 0.89 -12.22
CA VAL A 428 16.15 0.37 -13.45
C VAL A 428 17.27 1.32 -13.87
N LYS A 429 16.99 2.62 -13.99
CA LYS A 429 17.97 3.66 -14.31
C LYS A 429 19.16 3.64 -13.34
N TYR A 430 18.91 3.44 -12.06
CA TYR A 430 19.99 3.32 -11.06
C TYR A 430 20.92 2.13 -11.36
N PHE A 431 20.36 0.96 -11.59
CA PHE A 431 21.18 -0.21 -11.91
C PHE A 431 21.95 -0.04 -13.22
N ASP A 432 21.33 0.55 -14.24
CA ASP A 432 21.99 0.85 -15.52
C ASP A 432 23.21 1.77 -15.34
N ILE A 433 23.13 2.72 -14.41
CA ILE A 433 24.26 3.62 -14.10
C ILE A 433 25.33 2.91 -13.24
N ARG A 434 24.90 2.15 -12.23
CA ARG A 434 25.82 1.61 -11.21
C ARG A 434 26.50 0.31 -11.64
N GLU A 435 25.81 -0.56 -12.34
CA GLU A 435 26.35 -1.86 -12.73
C GLU A 435 27.63 -1.75 -13.55
N PRO A 436 27.77 -0.89 -14.56
CA PRO A 436 29.02 -0.73 -15.28
C PRO A 436 30.18 -0.28 -14.39
N GLN A 437 29.89 0.46 -13.31
CA GLN A 437 30.93 0.87 -12.35
C GLN A 437 31.37 -0.32 -11.49
N TRP A 438 30.42 -1.13 -11.02
CA TRP A 438 30.74 -2.34 -10.26
C TRP A 438 31.56 -3.33 -11.08
N LEU A 439 31.25 -3.52 -12.36
CA LEU A 439 31.96 -4.44 -13.25
C LEU A 439 33.44 -4.05 -13.47
N LYS A 440 33.80 -2.79 -13.27
CA LYS A 440 35.20 -2.35 -13.33
C LYS A 440 36.07 -2.98 -12.24
N MET A 441 35.47 -3.56 -11.20
CA MET A 441 36.19 -4.26 -10.14
C MET A 441 36.86 -5.58 -10.60
N GLY A 442 36.46 -6.09 -11.77
CA GLY A 442 37.12 -7.27 -12.39
C GLY A 442 37.15 -8.49 -11.45
N ASP A 443 38.32 -9.04 -11.23
CA ASP A 443 38.51 -10.28 -10.46
C ASP A 443 38.00 -10.24 -9.01
N LEU A 444 37.84 -9.05 -8.43
CA LEU A 444 37.32 -8.91 -7.07
C LEU A 444 35.87 -9.41 -6.98
N LEU A 445 35.12 -9.33 -8.09
CA LEU A 445 33.71 -9.76 -8.15
C LEU A 445 33.54 -11.26 -7.98
N SER A 446 34.55 -12.05 -8.38
CA SER A 446 34.50 -13.51 -8.33
C SER A 446 34.94 -14.09 -6.98
N ARG A 447 35.40 -13.23 -6.06
CA ARG A 447 35.87 -13.68 -4.75
C ARG A 447 34.71 -13.98 -3.80
N PRO A 448 34.90 -14.96 -2.90
CA PRO A 448 33.95 -15.22 -1.84
C PRO A 448 33.76 -13.99 -0.96
N ASN A 449 32.52 -13.74 -0.51
CA ASN A 449 32.28 -12.73 0.49
C ASN A 449 32.60 -13.29 1.88
N THR A 450 33.79 -13.02 2.37
CA THR A 450 34.27 -13.50 3.67
C THR A 450 33.63 -12.79 4.85
N PHE A 451 32.85 -11.74 4.61
CA PHE A 451 32.11 -11.03 5.66
C PHE A 451 30.94 -11.84 6.22
N GLN A 452 30.42 -12.82 5.46
CA GLN A 452 29.47 -13.81 5.92
C GLN A 452 30.11 -15.19 5.86
N SER A 453 30.66 -15.62 6.96
CA SER A 453 31.46 -16.85 7.09
C SER A 453 30.74 -18.13 6.63
N ASP A 454 29.39 -18.11 6.59
CA ASP A 454 28.60 -19.29 6.33
C ASP A 454 28.05 -19.38 4.90
N ASN A 455 28.38 -18.42 4.04
CA ASN A 455 27.86 -18.39 2.67
C ASN A 455 29.00 -18.14 1.64
N PRO A 456 29.43 -19.16 0.90
CA PRO A 456 30.50 -19.04 -0.07
C PRO A 456 30.10 -18.30 -1.36
N MET A 457 29.01 -17.58 -1.37
CA MET A 457 28.62 -16.79 -2.54
C MET A 457 29.64 -15.70 -2.84
N THR A 458 29.92 -15.49 -4.13
CA THR A 458 30.75 -14.36 -4.55
C THR A 458 30.04 -13.04 -4.24
N ILE A 459 30.81 -11.98 -4.05
CA ILE A 459 30.30 -10.61 -3.83
C ILE A 459 29.32 -10.24 -4.93
N PHE A 460 29.66 -10.54 -6.17
CA PHE A 460 28.83 -10.23 -7.31
C PHE A 460 27.51 -11.00 -7.29
N ARG A 461 27.54 -12.31 -7.04
CA ARG A 461 26.35 -13.14 -6.97
C ARG A 461 25.44 -12.74 -5.83
N GLN A 462 25.98 -12.38 -4.69
CA GLN A 462 25.18 -11.96 -3.53
C GLN A 462 24.51 -10.61 -3.78
N THR A 463 25.22 -9.64 -4.33
CA THR A 463 24.68 -8.29 -4.55
C THR A 463 23.73 -8.26 -5.73
N ARG A 464 24.17 -8.75 -6.88
CA ARG A 464 23.35 -8.74 -8.09
C ARG A 464 22.28 -9.82 -8.04
N GLY A 465 22.62 -11.01 -7.56
CA GLY A 465 21.68 -12.13 -7.51
C GLY A 465 20.48 -11.89 -6.62
N THR A 466 20.65 -11.24 -5.45
CA THR A 466 19.52 -11.00 -4.55
C THR A 466 18.68 -9.80 -4.97
N GLN A 467 19.30 -8.78 -5.43
CA GLN A 467 18.66 -7.48 -5.54
C GLN A 467 18.27 -7.14 -6.96
N TRP A 468 19.16 -7.35 -7.91
CA TRP A 468 18.76 -7.26 -9.31
C TRP A 468 17.66 -8.27 -9.61
N SER A 469 17.74 -9.49 -9.08
CA SER A 469 16.66 -10.48 -9.21
C SER A 469 15.36 -9.99 -8.60
N ARG A 470 15.42 -9.25 -7.48
CA ARG A 470 14.22 -8.64 -6.89
C ARG A 470 13.64 -7.58 -7.80
N LEU A 471 14.46 -6.67 -8.35
CA LEU A 471 14.01 -5.67 -9.31
C LEU A 471 13.46 -6.33 -10.58
N LEU A 472 14.18 -7.30 -11.13
CA LEU A 472 13.76 -8.04 -12.33
C LEU A 472 12.40 -8.72 -12.10
N LYS A 473 12.18 -9.35 -10.96
CA LYS A 473 10.89 -9.93 -10.60
C LYS A 473 9.76 -8.90 -10.56
N GLN A 474 10.04 -7.66 -10.18
CA GLN A 474 9.05 -6.59 -10.19
C GLN A 474 8.80 -6.05 -11.60
N THR A 475 9.86 -5.80 -12.36
CA THR A 475 9.74 -5.26 -13.73
C THR A 475 9.10 -6.25 -14.71
N LEU A 476 9.25 -7.57 -14.47
CA LEU A 476 8.53 -8.60 -15.24
C LEU A 476 7.01 -8.58 -15.02
N ARG A 477 6.53 -7.84 -14.02
CA ARG A 477 5.09 -7.61 -13.80
C ARG A 477 4.54 -6.39 -14.53
N GLU A 478 5.31 -5.79 -15.42
CA GLU A 478 4.82 -4.74 -16.32
C GLU A 478 3.64 -5.25 -17.12
N GLY A 479 2.48 -4.57 -17.08
CA GLY A 479 1.25 -4.99 -17.74
C GLY A 479 0.49 -6.15 -17.05
N ALA A 480 0.98 -6.67 -15.93
CA ALA A 480 0.29 -7.72 -15.20
C ALA A 480 -0.98 -7.20 -14.52
N LEU A 481 -1.98 -8.07 -14.43
CA LEU A 481 -3.20 -7.79 -13.66
C LEU A 481 -2.86 -7.52 -12.19
N LEU A 482 -3.56 -6.55 -11.62
CA LEU A 482 -3.46 -6.30 -10.19
C LEU A 482 -4.15 -7.40 -9.39
N SER A 483 -3.51 -7.80 -8.29
CA SER A 483 -4.13 -8.72 -7.34
C SER A 483 -5.35 -8.08 -6.67
N GLU A 484 -6.30 -8.92 -6.27
CA GLU A 484 -7.56 -8.56 -5.61
C GLU A 484 -8.54 -7.75 -6.48
N VAL A 485 -8.27 -7.56 -7.77
CA VAL A 485 -9.22 -7.00 -8.73
C VAL A 485 -10.05 -8.13 -9.31
N ARG A 486 -11.37 -7.99 -9.24
CA ARG A 486 -12.36 -8.89 -9.85
C ARG A 486 -12.86 -8.28 -11.14
N GLU A 487 -12.80 -9.02 -12.23
CA GLU A 487 -13.15 -8.47 -13.54
C GLU A 487 -14.63 -8.09 -13.61
N TRP A 488 -15.52 -8.96 -13.16
CA TRP A 488 -16.97 -8.70 -13.19
C TRP A 488 -17.59 -8.61 -11.80
N ARG A 489 -18.54 -7.70 -11.67
CA ARG A 489 -19.36 -7.53 -10.47
C ARG A 489 -20.81 -7.29 -10.87
N PHE A 490 -21.71 -7.91 -10.14
CA PHE A 490 -23.14 -7.70 -10.26
C PHE A 490 -23.74 -7.41 -8.88
N ASN A 491 -24.50 -6.33 -8.79
CA ASN A 491 -25.25 -6.00 -7.60
C ASN A 491 -26.69 -5.75 -7.99
N MET A 492 -27.63 -6.24 -7.18
CA MET A 492 -29.05 -6.01 -7.33
C MET A 492 -29.68 -5.74 -5.95
N ALA A 493 -30.55 -4.76 -5.88
CA ALA A 493 -31.35 -4.50 -4.70
C ALA A 493 -32.82 -4.34 -5.10
N THR A 494 -33.71 -4.86 -4.28
CA THR A 494 -35.15 -4.75 -4.52
C THR A 494 -35.91 -4.49 -3.24
N ALA A 495 -37.01 -3.73 -3.35
CA ALA A 495 -37.93 -3.45 -2.26
C ALA A 495 -39.35 -3.44 -2.79
N TYR A 496 -40.24 -4.17 -2.11
CA TYR A 496 -41.67 -4.19 -2.39
C TYR A 496 -42.46 -3.74 -1.16
N HIS A 497 -43.31 -2.75 -1.32
CA HIS A 497 -44.19 -2.21 -0.30
C HIS A 497 -45.60 -2.68 -0.56
N PHE A 498 -46.20 -3.42 0.35
CA PHE A 498 -47.58 -3.85 0.18
C PHE A 498 -48.54 -2.66 0.21
N SER A 499 -49.50 -2.66 -0.72
CA SER A 499 -50.53 -1.60 -0.82
C SER A 499 -51.30 -1.43 0.49
N GLN A 500 -51.71 -0.20 0.77
CA GLN A 500 -52.53 0.12 1.93
C GLN A 500 -53.92 -0.56 1.91
N ASP A 501 -54.39 -0.94 0.72
CA ASP A 501 -55.66 -1.66 0.52
C ASP A 501 -55.53 -3.18 0.66
N SER A 502 -54.31 -3.68 0.88
CA SER A 502 -54.03 -5.12 1.04
C SER A 502 -54.14 -5.56 2.49
N MET A 503 -54.34 -6.87 2.70
CA MET A 503 -54.26 -7.48 4.03
C MET A 503 -52.90 -7.34 4.69
N LEU A 504 -51.87 -7.03 3.90
CA LEU A 504 -50.50 -6.81 4.33
C LEU A 504 -50.13 -5.32 4.39
N ALA A 505 -51.12 -4.44 4.56
CA ALA A 505 -50.88 -3.01 4.73
C ALA A 505 -49.83 -2.75 5.83
N GLY A 506 -48.89 -1.87 5.54
CA GLY A 506 -47.78 -1.57 6.44
C GLY A 506 -46.61 -2.54 6.39
N TRP A 507 -46.70 -3.65 5.66
CA TRP A 507 -45.59 -4.54 5.42
C TRP A 507 -44.75 -4.13 4.20
N ALA A 508 -43.47 -4.41 4.25
CA ALA A 508 -42.56 -4.32 3.12
C ALA A 508 -41.51 -5.44 3.21
N VAL A 509 -41.07 -5.89 2.06
CA VAL A 509 -40.01 -6.91 1.93
C VAL A 509 -38.98 -6.42 0.93
N GLY A 510 -37.76 -6.86 1.09
CA GLY A 510 -36.73 -6.55 0.12
C GLY A 510 -35.45 -7.33 0.39
N GLY A 511 -34.49 -7.11 -0.46
CA GLY A 511 -33.20 -7.76 -0.33
C GLY A 511 -32.18 -7.21 -1.32
N GLY A 512 -30.98 -7.70 -1.18
CA GLY A 512 -29.87 -7.42 -2.07
C GLY A 512 -29.15 -8.71 -2.41
N TYR A 513 -28.73 -8.81 -3.64
CA TYR A 513 -27.84 -9.87 -4.14
C TYR A 513 -26.59 -9.24 -4.70
N ARG A 514 -25.44 -9.79 -4.36
CA ARG A 514 -24.12 -9.41 -4.85
C ARG A 514 -23.41 -10.65 -5.35
N TRP A 515 -22.90 -10.55 -6.54
CA TRP A 515 -22.01 -11.53 -7.12
C TRP A 515 -20.73 -10.82 -7.59
N GLN A 516 -19.60 -11.47 -7.39
CA GLN A 516 -18.29 -11.02 -7.84
C GLN A 516 -17.56 -12.20 -8.46
N ASP A 517 -16.94 -11.95 -9.59
CA ASP A 517 -16.17 -12.92 -10.33
C ASP A 517 -14.96 -13.44 -9.56
N ASP A 518 -14.26 -14.38 -10.12
CA ASP A 518 -12.99 -14.88 -9.62
C ASP A 518 -12.00 -13.74 -9.40
N VAL A 519 -11.20 -13.85 -8.35
CA VAL A 519 -10.22 -12.82 -7.97
C VAL A 519 -8.81 -13.25 -8.31
N GLY A 520 -8.05 -12.41 -8.99
CA GLY A 520 -6.62 -12.63 -9.20
C GLY A 520 -5.88 -12.58 -7.85
N VAL A 521 -5.24 -13.68 -7.44
CA VAL A 521 -4.59 -13.82 -6.13
C VAL A 521 -3.10 -14.09 -6.22
N GLY A 522 -2.56 -14.17 -7.41
CA GLY A 522 -1.14 -14.43 -7.66
C GLY A 522 -0.88 -14.87 -9.08
N PHE A 523 0.30 -15.40 -9.31
CA PHE A 523 0.73 -15.95 -10.58
C PHE A 523 1.45 -17.27 -10.35
N ALA A 524 1.34 -18.20 -11.29
CA ALA A 524 2.13 -19.42 -11.29
C ALA A 524 3.64 -19.09 -11.31
N ASN A 525 4.45 -19.99 -10.76
CA ASN A 525 5.90 -19.86 -10.85
C ASN A 525 6.38 -20.33 -12.24
N ALA A 526 7.24 -19.50 -12.83
CA ALA A 526 8.05 -19.88 -13.99
C ALA A 526 9.53 -19.83 -13.65
N ILE A 527 10.32 -20.61 -14.34
CA ILE A 527 11.79 -20.54 -14.26
C ILE A 527 12.28 -19.72 -15.43
N LEU A 528 12.85 -18.56 -15.13
CA LEU A 528 13.58 -17.77 -16.10
C LEU A 528 15.02 -18.28 -16.17
N ALA A 529 15.35 -19.02 -17.19
CA ALA A 529 16.66 -19.62 -17.40
C ALA A 529 17.33 -19.08 -18.66
N ASN A 530 18.66 -18.95 -18.66
CA ASN A 530 19.48 -18.49 -19.77
C ASN A 530 19.04 -17.12 -20.34
N ASP A 531 18.41 -16.29 -19.54
CA ASP A 531 17.97 -14.96 -19.94
C ASP A 531 19.15 -13.97 -19.81
N PRO A 532 19.42 -13.14 -20.83
CA PRO A 532 20.53 -12.18 -20.78
C PRO A 532 20.42 -11.14 -19.66
N ARG A 533 19.24 -10.97 -19.10
CA ARG A 533 19.02 -10.09 -17.94
C ARG A 533 19.42 -10.73 -16.62
N LEU A 534 19.68 -12.04 -16.60
CA LEU A 534 20.15 -12.71 -15.38
C LEU A 534 21.57 -12.27 -15.03
N PRO A 535 21.89 -12.13 -13.74
CA PRO A 535 23.23 -11.87 -13.29
C PRO A 535 24.22 -12.94 -13.76
N VAL A 536 25.45 -12.54 -14.06
CA VAL A 536 26.52 -13.48 -14.36
C VAL A 536 26.70 -14.47 -13.19
N GLY A 537 26.68 -15.76 -13.51
CA GLY A 537 26.77 -16.83 -12.51
C GLY A 537 25.44 -17.17 -11.82
N LEU A 538 24.33 -16.65 -12.33
CA LEU A 538 22.99 -17.09 -11.97
C LEU A 538 22.31 -17.62 -13.24
N ASP A 539 22.17 -18.93 -13.35
CA ASP A 539 21.69 -19.56 -14.56
C ASP A 539 20.16 -19.52 -14.67
N GLU A 540 19.48 -19.44 -13.52
CA GLU A 540 18.03 -19.41 -13.45
C GLU A 540 17.51 -18.71 -12.20
N ILE A 541 16.30 -18.15 -12.29
CA ILE A 541 15.52 -17.66 -11.13
C ILE A 541 14.05 -18.03 -11.27
N ALA A 542 13.39 -18.28 -10.15
CA ALA A 542 11.93 -18.38 -10.12
C ALA A 542 11.31 -16.96 -10.21
N VAL A 543 10.40 -16.79 -11.14
CA VAL A 543 9.66 -15.54 -11.39
C VAL A 543 8.16 -15.84 -11.45
N ALA A 544 7.35 -14.80 -11.33
CA ALA A 544 5.91 -14.92 -11.59
C ALA A 544 5.68 -15.01 -13.11
N ASP A 545 4.94 -16.00 -13.56
CA ASP A 545 4.43 -16.09 -14.92
C ASP A 545 3.16 -15.24 -15.06
N VAL A 546 3.31 -14.02 -15.52
CA VAL A 546 2.19 -13.09 -15.67
C VAL A 546 1.14 -13.52 -16.69
N THR A 547 1.46 -14.53 -17.52
CA THR A 547 0.52 -15.13 -18.47
C THR A 547 -0.34 -16.23 -17.85
N GLN A 548 -0.01 -16.66 -16.63
CA GLN A 548 -0.72 -17.69 -15.88
C GLN A 548 -1.16 -17.15 -14.49
N PRO A 549 -2.15 -16.25 -14.47
CA PRO A 549 -2.69 -15.76 -13.20
C PRO A 549 -3.38 -16.90 -12.44
N LEU A 550 -3.24 -16.88 -11.13
CA LEU A 550 -3.95 -17.76 -10.21
C LEU A 550 -5.17 -17.01 -9.69
N PHE A 551 -6.31 -17.70 -9.69
CA PHE A 551 -7.57 -17.11 -9.27
C PHE A 551 -8.09 -17.76 -7.99
N GLY A 552 -8.58 -16.95 -7.07
CA GLY A 552 -9.43 -17.37 -5.98
C GLY A 552 -10.89 -17.48 -6.47
N PRO A 553 -11.78 -18.09 -5.68
CA PRO A 553 -13.15 -18.33 -6.10
C PRO A 553 -13.96 -17.05 -6.28
N SER A 554 -15.01 -17.13 -7.10
CA SER A 554 -16.08 -16.15 -7.13
C SER A 554 -16.80 -16.07 -5.80
N GLU A 555 -17.41 -14.93 -5.51
CA GLU A 555 -18.16 -14.72 -4.27
C GLU A 555 -19.58 -14.31 -4.58
N GLU A 556 -20.52 -14.88 -3.83
CA GLU A 556 -21.92 -14.44 -3.85
C GLU A 556 -22.44 -14.22 -2.45
N ASN A 557 -23.33 -13.25 -2.31
CA ASN A 557 -23.95 -12.91 -1.04
C ASN A 557 -25.39 -12.43 -1.27
N MET A 558 -26.32 -12.91 -0.46
CA MET A 558 -27.71 -12.49 -0.48
C MET A 558 -28.16 -12.06 0.90
N ASP A 559 -28.72 -10.88 0.97
CA ASP A 559 -29.32 -10.30 2.18
C ASP A 559 -30.82 -10.10 1.97
N LEU A 560 -31.63 -10.45 2.95
CA LEU A 560 -33.08 -10.25 2.93
C LEU A 560 -33.54 -9.45 4.14
N TRP A 561 -34.63 -8.74 3.97
CA TRP A 561 -35.28 -8.07 5.09
C TRP A 561 -36.79 -8.08 4.94
N ILE A 562 -37.49 -8.08 6.10
CA ILE A 562 -38.90 -7.87 6.20
C ILE A 562 -39.15 -6.78 7.24
N ARG A 563 -40.07 -5.89 6.94
CA ARG A 563 -40.41 -4.74 7.77
C ARG A 563 -41.90 -4.60 7.92
N HIS A 564 -42.36 -4.25 9.12
CA HIS A 564 -43.73 -3.78 9.37
C HIS A 564 -43.68 -2.40 10.02
N SER A 565 -44.53 -1.49 9.55
CA SER A 565 -44.67 -0.12 10.06
C SER A 565 -46.14 0.17 10.33
N ARG A 566 -46.43 0.68 11.51
CA ARG A 566 -47.79 1.14 11.86
C ARG A 566 -47.75 2.28 12.87
N LYS A 567 -48.79 3.10 12.85
CA LYS A 567 -49.00 4.10 13.88
C LYS A 567 -49.64 3.44 15.09
N ILE A 568 -49.16 3.79 16.27
CA ILE A 568 -49.67 3.32 17.57
C ILE A 568 -49.96 4.51 18.50
N LEU A 569 -50.58 4.27 19.63
CA LEU A 569 -50.94 5.30 20.65
C LEU A 569 -51.74 6.46 20.05
N ASN A 570 -52.85 6.15 19.34
CA ASN A 570 -53.70 7.12 18.65
C ASN A 570 -52.91 7.99 17.66
N ASP A 571 -52.15 7.36 16.80
CA ASP A 571 -51.30 7.94 15.75
C ASP A 571 -50.16 8.87 16.23
N LYS A 572 -49.86 8.86 17.53
CA LYS A 572 -48.81 9.70 18.10
C LYS A 572 -47.40 9.14 17.95
N VAL A 573 -47.29 7.83 17.69
CA VAL A 573 -46.00 7.15 17.59
C VAL A 573 -45.96 6.31 16.33
N ASP A 574 -44.98 6.57 15.46
CA ASP A 574 -44.69 5.70 14.32
C ASP A 574 -43.80 4.55 14.78
N TRP A 575 -44.36 3.35 14.89
CA TRP A 575 -43.63 2.16 15.23
C TRP A 575 -43.24 1.38 13.98
N ARG A 576 -41.97 1.05 13.90
CA ARG A 576 -41.37 0.23 12.83
C ARG A 576 -40.60 -0.94 13.46
N ILE A 577 -40.86 -2.15 12.97
CA ILE A 577 -40.08 -3.35 13.30
C ILE A 577 -39.52 -3.94 12.01
N GLN A 578 -38.25 -4.29 12.01
CA GLN A 578 -37.54 -4.84 10.85
C GLN A 578 -36.65 -5.97 11.25
N LEU A 579 -36.77 -7.10 10.59
CA LEU A 579 -35.86 -8.23 10.64
C LEU A 579 -34.96 -8.18 9.40
N ASN A 580 -33.66 -8.17 9.60
CA ASN A 580 -32.66 -8.32 8.54
C ASN A 580 -31.98 -9.67 8.72
N VAL A 581 -31.81 -10.39 7.62
CA VAL A 581 -31.05 -11.64 7.54
C VAL A 581 -29.94 -11.41 6.54
N ARG A 582 -28.69 -11.43 7.01
CA ARG A 582 -27.51 -11.29 6.18
C ARG A 582 -26.94 -12.65 5.85
N ASN A 583 -26.35 -12.76 4.65
CA ASN A 583 -25.80 -13.99 4.12
C ASN A 583 -26.80 -15.14 4.20
N VAL A 584 -27.98 -14.97 3.59
CA VAL A 584 -29.08 -15.96 3.61
C VAL A 584 -28.67 -17.28 2.96
N LEU A 585 -27.78 -17.23 1.99
CA LEU A 585 -27.21 -18.42 1.33
C LEU A 585 -26.32 -19.23 2.28
N ASN A 586 -25.98 -18.61 3.43
CA ASN A 586 -25.07 -19.18 4.43
C ASN A 586 -23.74 -19.63 3.81
N ASN A 587 -23.26 -18.86 2.85
CA ASN A 587 -21.98 -19.14 2.22
C ASN A 587 -20.86 -18.92 3.24
N ASP A 588 -20.07 -19.95 3.51
CA ASP A 588 -18.98 -19.98 4.47
C ASP A 588 -17.63 -20.35 3.82
N ASP A 589 -17.53 -20.21 2.51
CA ASP A 589 -16.29 -20.46 1.77
C ASP A 589 -15.14 -19.58 2.25
N LEU A 590 -13.93 -20.11 2.14
CA LEU A 590 -12.72 -19.36 2.41
C LEU A 590 -12.41 -18.43 1.24
N ILE A 591 -12.35 -17.14 1.53
CA ILE A 591 -11.92 -16.14 0.54
C ILE A 591 -10.39 -16.16 0.47
N ILE A 592 -9.86 -16.73 -0.59
CA ILE A 592 -8.42 -16.75 -0.84
C ILE A 592 -8.00 -15.37 -1.31
N THR A 593 -7.05 -14.73 -0.61
CA THR A 593 -6.51 -13.40 -0.94
C THR A 593 -5.08 -13.44 -1.42
N ALA A 594 -4.38 -14.56 -1.27
CA ALA A 594 -3.09 -14.81 -1.90
C ALA A 594 -2.87 -16.33 -2.06
N MET A 595 -2.19 -16.69 -3.15
CA MET A 595 -1.69 -18.04 -3.40
C MET A 595 -0.18 -17.99 -3.63
N ASP A 596 0.51 -19.01 -3.19
CA ASP A 596 1.89 -19.25 -3.58
C ASP A 596 1.95 -19.74 -5.03
N GLY A 597 3.12 -19.62 -5.65
CA GLY A 597 3.28 -19.96 -7.07
C GLY A 597 3.07 -21.45 -7.41
N ASP A 598 2.90 -22.31 -6.42
CA ASP A 598 2.48 -23.73 -6.55
C ASP A 598 0.95 -23.91 -6.48
N GLY A 599 0.20 -22.80 -6.37
CA GLY A 599 -1.26 -22.81 -6.31
C GLY A 599 -1.84 -23.10 -4.92
N LEU A 600 -1.02 -23.13 -3.87
CA LEU A 600 -1.52 -23.32 -2.51
C LEU A 600 -1.92 -21.97 -1.87
N PRO A 601 -3.07 -21.91 -1.18
CA PRO A 601 -3.46 -20.70 -0.46
C PRO A 601 -2.46 -20.33 0.62
N SER A 602 -1.93 -19.12 0.56
CA SER A 602 -1.00 -18.55 1.56
C SER A 602 -1.65 -17.52 2.46
N ARG A 603 -2.75 -16.90 1.99
CA ARG A 603 -3.55 -15.98 2.79
C ARG A 603 -5.03 -16.16 2.50
N ILE A 604 -5.84 -16.15 3.55
CA ILE A 604 -7.29 -16.26 3.46
C ILE A 604 -7.97 -15.21 4.31
N ARG A 605 -9.21 -14.90 3.95
CA ARG A 605 -10.18 -14.14 4.74
C ARG A 605 -11.40 -15.00 5.00
N ILE A 606 -12.01 -14.86 6.17
CA ILE A 606 -13.19 -15.62 6.59
C ILE A 606 -14.42 -14.76 6.35
N MET A 607 -15.43 -15.31 5.69
CA MET A 607 -16.72 -14.66 5.53
C MET A 607 -17.50 -14.61 6.86
N ASN A 608 -18.30 -13.58 7.02
CA ASN A 608 -19.23 -13.50 8.13
C ASN A 608 -20.35 -14.55 7.91
N PRO A 609 -20.67 -15.37 8.91
CA PRO A 609 -21.77 -16.34 8.79
C PRO A 609 -23.13 -15.64 8.68
N MET A 610 -24.14 -16.42 8.32
CA MET A 610 -25.51 -15.94 8.34
C MET A 610 -25.85 -15.34 9.72
N ASN A 611 -26.40 -14.15 9.73
CA ASN A 611 -26.79 -13.50 10.97
C ASN A 611 -28.14 -12.79 10.84
N PHE A 612 -28.81 -12.66 11.98
CA PHE A 612 -30.14 -12.07 12.11
C PHE A 612 -30.04 -10.82 12.97
N ARG A 613 -30.69 -9.74 12.52
CA ARG A 613 -30.79 -8.51 13.28
C ARG A 613 -32.24 -8.02 13.31
N LEU A 614 -32.84 -8.04 14.48
CA LEU A 614 -34.16 -7.43 14.72
C LEU A 614 -33.99 -6.00 15.26
N THR A 615 -34.63 -5.05 14.60
CA THR A 615 -34.61 -3.64 15.00
C THR A 615 -36.02 -3.16 15.22
N SER A 616 -36.29 -2.50 16.34
CA SER A 616 -37.58 -1.84 16.64
C SER A 616 -37.29 -0.34 16.84
N THR A 617 -38.01 0.51 16.09
CA THR A 617 -37.83 1.96 16.10
C THR A 617 -39.18 2.62 16.44
N PHE A 618 -39.14 3.60 17.32
CA PHE A 618 -40.27 4.41 17.72
C PHE A 618 -39.95 5.87 17.44
N ASN A 619 -40.77 6.54 16.60
CA ASN A 619 -40.66 7.97 16.33
C ASN A 619 -41.88 8.65 16.96
N PHE A 620 -41.65 9.61 17.85
CA PHE A 620 -42.65 10.32 18.64
C PHE A 620 -43.04 11.64 17.99
#